data_a8d3d643f36d98b75194205c6c0fdcc4
#
_entry.id   a8d3d643f36d98b75194205c6c0fdcc4
#
_cell.length_a   1.000
_cell.length_b   1.000
_cell.length_c   1.000
_cell.angle_alpha   90.00
_cell.angle_beta   90.00
_cell.angle_gamma   90.00
#
_symmetry.space_group_name_H-M   'P 1'
#
loop_
_entity.id
_entity.type
_entity.pdbx_description
1 polymer ?
#
loop_
_entity_poly.entity_id
_entity_poly.type
_entity_poly.pdbx_seq_one_letter_code
_entity_poly.pdbx_strand_id
1 'polypeptide(L)'
;GRHLDRDCLTPSEFRRILQFLYEGGYALTDIRDTFREKGVYAERIPFDFPADKKPLLLSFDDVVYASKNQGKGMADKLVVTESGKIAAYTENHLPKVHGEEFVPIVEEFVAKHPDFSYRGARGTIFLTGFDGILGYRTQRDSPNRKRETEKAKKVIAALKKTGWNFGSHSYAHGHMKKYTAEHMISDAEKWKKEVEPLVGKTQVYAYPYGEWILGENCSDPRQRALIEAGF
;
A
#
# COMPACT_ATOMS: atom_id res chain seq x y z
N GLY A 1 4.85 12.57 -20.49
CA GLY A 1 4.43 11.20 -20.71
C GLY A 1 5.53 10.16 -20.53
N ARG A 2 6.70 10.32 -21.15
CA ARG A 2 7.74 9.25 -21.25
C ARG A 2 8.38 8.79 -19.92
N HIS A 3 8.29 9.54 -18.83
CA HIS A 3 8.83 9.12 -17.52
C HIS A 3 7.87 8.21 -16.75
N LEU A 4 6.56 8.34 -16.95
CA LEU A 4 5.57 7.48 -16.28
C LEU A 4 5.46 6.09 -16.92
N ASP A 5 5.81 5.96 -18.20
CA ASP A 5 5.72 4.69 -18.95
C ASP A 5 6.69 3.61 -18.44
N ARG A 6 7.66 3.96 -17.58
CA ARG A 6 8.62 3.00 -17.02
C ARG A 6 8.20 2.45 -15.66
N ASP A 7 7.50 3.26 -14.87
CA ASP A 7 7.26 3.00 -13.46
C ASP A 7 5.77 2.85 -13.11
N CYS A 8 4.88 3.14 -14.08
CA CYS A 8 3.44 3.12 -13.86
C CYS A 8 2.74 2.24 -14.90
N LEU A 9 1.71 1.53 -14.46
CA LEU A 9 0.81 0.78 -15.33
C LEU A 9 -0.42 1.64 -15.69
N THR A 10 -0.89 1.50 -16.91
CA THR A 10 -2.21 2.02 -17.28
C THR A 10 -3.31 1.12 -16.71
N PRO A 11 -4.53 1.65 -16.47
CA PRO A 11 -5.66 0.85 -16.04
C PRO A 11 -5.94 -0.36 -16.94
N SER A 12 -5.77 -0.22 -18.26
CA SER A 12 -5.98 -1.31 -19.20
C SER A 12 -4.92 -2.40 -19.12
N GLU A 13 -3.66 -2.04 -18.90
CA GLU A 13 -2.57 -2.99 -18.66
C GLU A 13 -2.79 -3.73 -17.35
N PHE A 14 -3.16 -3.04 -16.29
CA PHE A 14 -3.41 -3.67 -15.00
C PHE A 14 -4.58 -4.66 -15.07
N ARG A 15 -5.68 -4.33 -15.75
CA ARG A 15 -6.78 -5.29 -15.98
C ARG A 15 -6.32 -6.53 -16.73
N ARG A 16 -5.46 -6.38 -17.75
CA ARG A 16 -4.90 -7.54 -18.48
C ARG A 16 -3.99 -8.40 -17.60
N ILE A 17 -3.20 -7.77 -16.73
CA ILE A 17 -2.35 -8.48 -15.78
C ILE A 17 -3.20 -9.30 -14.80
N LEU A 18 -4.25 -8.74 -14.25
CA LEU A 18 -5.15 -9.47 -13.35
C LEU A 18 -5.80 -10.67 -14.06
N GLN A 19 -6.25 -10.46 -15.29
CA GLN A 19 -6.84 -11.54 -16.11
C GLN A 19 -5.82 -12.67 -16.38
N PHE A 20 -4.60 -12.31 -16.77
CA PHE A 20 -3.52 -13.27 -17.02
C PHE A 20 -3.17 -14.07 -15.75
N LEU A 21 -3.08 -13.41 -14.59
CA LEU A 21 -2.83 -14.08 -13.32
C LEU A 21 -3.96 -15.02 -12.93
N TYR A 22 -5.21 -14.60 -13.11
CA TYR A 22 -6.37 -15.43 -12.83
C TYR A 22 -6.40 -16.69 -13.71
N GLU A 23 -6.20 -16.55 -15.02
CA GLU A 23 -6.11 -17.66 -15.97
C GLU A 23 -4.91 -18.58 -15.69
N GLY A 24 -3.82 -18.02 -15.12
CA GLY A 24 -2.65 -18.75 -14.66
C GLY A 24 -2.87 -19.53 -13.34
N GLY A 25 -4.08 -19.48 -12.78
CA GLY A 25 -4.46 -20.17 -11.55
C GLY A 25 -3.98 -19.48 -10.28
N TYR A 26 -3.66 -18.18 -10.31
CA TYR A 26 -3.31 -17.42 -9.13
C TYR A 26 -4.56 -16.96 -8.35
N ALA A 27 -4.43 -16.84 -7.04
CA ALA A 27 -5.43 -16.20 -6.18
C ALA A 27 -4.77 -15.33 -5.12
N LEU A 28 -5.39 -14.18 -4.87
CA LEU A 28 -4.92 -13.21 -3.88
C LEU A 28 -4.90 -13.85 -2.50
N THR A 29 -3.82 -13.62 -1.75
CA THR A 29 -3.69 -14.02 -0.36
C THR A 29 -3.12 -12.86 0.48
N ASP A 30 -3.36 -12.92 1.77
CA ASP A 30 -2.83 -11.94 2.71
C ASP A 30 -1.41 -12.35 3.14
N ILE A 31 -0.48 -11.41 3.19
CA ILE A 31 0.89 -11.67 3.66
C ILE A 31 0.89 -12.19 5.11
N ARG A 32 -0.07 -11.77 5.94
CA ARG A 32 -0.23 -12.18 7.33
C ARG A 32 -0.69 -13.64 7.48
N ASP A 33 -1.27 -14.22 6.43
CA ASP A 33 -1.62 -15.65 6.40
C ASP A 33 -0.41 -16.54 6.03
N THR A 34 0.65 -15.93 5.48
CA THR A 34 1.82 -16.66 4.97
C THR A 34 3.05 -16.56 5.86
N PHE A 35 3.14 -15.49 6.65
CA PHE A 35 4.26 -15.22 7.55
C PHE A 35 3.76 -14.79 8.93
N ARG A 36 4.52 -15.16 9.96
CA ARG A 36 4.36 -14.64 11.33
C ARG A 36 5.69 -14.16 11.88
N GLU A 37 5.62 -13.28 12.85
CA GLU A 37 6.78 -12.85 13.63
C GLU A 37 7.34 -14.01 14.47
N LYS A 38 8.66 -14.16 14.47
CA LYS A 38 9.40 -15.09 15.33
C LYS A 38 10.71 -14.43 15.80
N GLY A 39 10.62 -13.66 16.87
CA GLY A 39 11.73 -12.84 17.35
C GLY A 39 12.10 -11.77 16.31
N VAL A 40 13.33 -11.79 15.80
CA VAL A 40 13.81 -10.83 14.77
C VAL A 40 13.61 -11.32 13.34
N TYR A 41 12.93 -12.45 13.14
CA TYR A 41 12.70 -13.05 11.83
C TYR A 41 11.22 -13.15 11.53
N ALA A 42 10.87 -13.16 10.25
CA ALA A 42 9.59 -13.61 9.77
C ALA A 42 9.69 -15.11 9.44
N GLU A 43 8.87 -15.92 10.08
CA GLU A 43 8.77 -17.35 9.82
C GLU A 43 7.63 -17.60 8.84
N ARG A 44 7.89 -18.35 7.78
CA ARG A 44 6.83 -18.83 6.90
C ARG A 44 5.98 -19.84 7.67
N ILE A 45 4.68 -19.63 7.65
CA ILE A 45 3.72 -20.54 8.28
C ILE A 45 3.00 -21.38 7.21
N PRO A 46 2.74 -22.66 7.49
CA PRO A 46 1.82 -23.44 6.68
C PRO A 46 0.44 -22.77 6.72
N PHE A 47 -0.18 -22.59 5.56
CA PHE A 47 -1.56 -22.12 5.49
C PHE A 47 -2.36 -23.00 4.51
N ASP A 48 -3.61 -23.21 4.85
CA ASP A 48 -4.54 -23.98 4.05
C ASP A 48 -4.96 -23.16 2.84
N PHE A 49 -4.38 -23.46 1.69
CA PHE A 49 -4.64 -22.78 0.43
C PHE A 49 -5.14 -23.79 -0.60
N PRO A 50 -6.08 -23.44 -1.50
CA PRO A 50 -6.60 -24.36 -2.49
C PRO A 50 -5.47 -25.01 -3.32
N ALA A 51 -5.47 -26.34 -3.41
CA ALA A 51 -4.39 -27.10 -4.04
C ALA A 51 -4.26 -26.82 -5.56
N ASP A 52 -5.33 -26.38 -6.19
CA ASP A 52 -5.42 -26.01 -7.61
C ASP A 52 -5.06 -24.54 -7.87
N LYS A 53 -4.76 -23.76 -6.83
CA LYS A 53 -4.42 -22.34 -6.94
C LYS A 53 -2.98 -22.07 -6.51
N LYS A 54 -2.44 -20.96 -7.02
CA LYS A 54 -1.12 -20.41 -6.65
C LYS A 54 -1.30 -19.15 -5.83
N PRO A 55 -0.69 -19.01 -4.63
CA PRO A 55 -0.84 -17.81 -3.82
C PRO A 55 -0.18 -16.60 -4.50
N LEU A 56 -0.87 -15.47 -4.48
CA LEU A 56 -0.44 -14.20 -5.01
C LEU A 56 -0.50 -13.12 -3.92
N LEU A 57 0.63 -12.52 -3.61
CA LEU A 57 0.70 -11.30 -2.81
C LEU A 57 0.70 -10.09 -3.76
N LEU A 58 -0.28 -9.23 -3.62
CA LEU A 58 -0.41 -8.01 -4.40
C LEU A 58 -0.05 -6.81 -3.53
N SER A 59 0.83 -5.94 -4.03
CA SER A 59 1.28 -4.73 -3.32
C SER A 59 1.23 -3.50 -4.22
N PHE A 60 0.96 -2.35 -3.60
CA PHE A 60 0.96 -1.05 -4.26
C PHE A 60 1.73 -0.05 -3.41
N ASP A 61 2.81 0.47 -3.98
CA ASP A 61 3.68 1.40 -3.32
C ASP A 61 3.29 2.85 -3.64
N ASP A 62 3.81 3.82 -2.89
CA ASP A 62 3.65 5.26 -3.15
C ASP A 62 2.21 5.77 -3.22
N VAL A 63 1.27 5.15 -2.51
CA VAL A 63 -0.13 5.56 -2.52
C VAL A 63 -0.34 6.85 -1.69
N VAL A 64 0.49 7.84 -1.96
CA VAL A 64 0.45 9.18 -1.37
C VAL A 64 -0.35 10.16 -2.20
N TYR A 65 -0.43 9.98 -3.53
CA TYR A 65 -0.99 10.94 -4.47
C TYR A 65 -0.42 12.33 -4.21
N ALA A 66 0.90 12.46 -4.42
CA ALA A 66 1.69 13.62 -4.03
C ALA A 66 1.10 14.93 -4.53
N SER A 67 1.09 15.96 -3.68
CA SER A 67 0.50 17.28 -3.96
C SER A 67 1.04 17.93 -5.25
N LYS A 68 2.33 17.71 -5.56
CA LYS A 68 2.97 18.17 -6.81
C LYS A 68 2.33 17.62 -8.08
N ASN A 69 1.56 16.50 -8.00
CA ASN A 69 0.94 15.84 -9.14
C ASN A 69 -0.57 16.11 -9.23
N GLN A 70 -1.16 16.75 -8.23
CA GLN A 70 -2.60 17.04 -8.22
C GLN A 70 -3.02 17.86 -9.43
N GLY A 71 -4.17 17.52 -10.01
CA GLY A 71 -4.71 18.19 -11.18
C GLY A 71 -3.97 17.95 -12.50
N LYS A 72 -2.97 17.05 -12.53
CA LYS A 72 -2.17 16.75 -13.75
C LYS A 72 -2.69 15.54 -14.54
N GLY A 73 -3.93 15.11 -14.31
CA GLY A 73 -4.56 14.04 -15.08
C GLY A 73 -4.33 12.63 -14.49
N MET A 74 -3.60 12.52 -13.38
CA MET A 74 -3.52 11.32 -12.55
C MET A 74 -4.58 11.38 -11.46
N ALA A 75 -4.83 10.26 -10.78
CA ALA A 75 -5.65 10.27 -9.59
C ALA A 75 -5.07 11.21 -8.52
N ASP A 76 -5.92 12.02 -7.91
CA ASP A 76 -5.53 12.97 -6.86
C ASP A 76 -5.77 12.39 -5.46
N LYS A 77 -6.68 11.44 -5.33
CA LYS A 77 -6.99 10.72 -4.07
C LYS A 77 -7.96 9.56 -4.29
N LEU A 78 -8.03 8.68 -3.31
CA LEU A 78 -9.12 7.72 -3.18
C LEU A 78 -10.30 8.37 -2.43
N VAL A 79 -11.52 8.01 -2.81
CA VAL A 79 -12.75 8.50 -2.19
C VAL A 79 -13.72 7.35 -1.95
N VAL A 80 -14.64 7.53 -1.00
CA VAL A 80 -15.78 6.64 -0.82
C VAL A 80 -17.00 7.29 -1.49
N THR A 81 -17.61 6.57 -2.40
CA THR A 81 -18.84 7.02 -3.11
C THR A 81 -20.06 6.97 -2.18
N GLU A 82 -21.17 7.55 -2.60
CA GLU A 82 -22.45 7.47 -1.88
C GLU A 82 -22.93 6.02 -1.69
N SER A 83 -22.60 5.14 -2.63
CA SER A 83 -22.89 3.69 -2.52
C SER A 83 -21.94 2.94 -1.60
N GLY A 84 -20.96 3.61 -0.96
CA GLY A 84 -19.97 3.02 -0.08
C GLY A 84 -18.81 2.32 -0.78
N LYS A 85 -18.73 2.37 -2.10
CA LYS A 85 -17.61 1.81 -2.88
C LYS A 85 -16.42 2.78 -2.90
N ILE A 86 -15.22 2.23 -3.05
CA ILE A 86 -14.01 3.03 -3.23
C ILE A 86 -13.84 3.36 -4.71
N ALA A 87 -13.50 4.61 -4.99
CA ALA A 87 -13.23 5.12 -6.32
C ALA A 87 -12.03 6.08 -6.29
N ALA A 88 -11.48 6.40 -7.45
CA ALA A 88 -10.52 7.46 -7.63
C ALA A 88 -11.24 8.81 -7.81
N TYR A 89 -10.58 9.88 -7.38
CA TYR A 89 -10.96 11.24 -7.71
C TYR A 89 -9.82 11.91 -8.47
N THR A 90 -10.15 12.58 -9.58
CA THR A 90 -9.20 13.35 -10.39
C THR A 90 -9.84 14.67 -10.78
N GLU A 91 -9.22 15.79 -10.39
CA GLU A 91 -9.81 17.12 -10.58
C GLU A 91 -10.06 17.45 -12.06
N ASN A 92 -9.11 17.09 -12.92
CA ASN A 92 -9.14 17.40 -14.34
C ASN A 92 -9.60 16.23 -15.22
N HIS A 93 -10.36 15.29 -14.67
CA HIS A 93 -10.92 14.14 -15.39
C HIS A 93 -12.45 14.17 -15.33
N LEU A 94 -13.11 13.71 -16.38
CA LEU A 94 -14.56 13.59 -16.39
C LEU A 94 -14.98 12.15 -16.69
N PRO A 95 -15.78 11.52 -15.82
CA PRO A 95 -16.28 12.07 -14.55
C PRO A 95 -15.15 12.22 -13.52
N LYS A 96 -15.23 13.20 -12.62
CA LYS A 96 -14.20 13.42 -11.57
C LYS A 96 -14.02 12.24 -10.62
N VAL A 97 -15.08 11.48 -10.34
CA VAL A 97 -15.05 10.23 -9.58
C VAL A 97 -15.19 9.07 -10.58
N HIS A 98 -14.21 8.18 -10.59
CA HIS A 98 -14.12 7.11 -11.58
C HIS A 98 -13.46 5.84 -11.03
N GLY A 99 -13.54 4.75 -11.81
CA GLY A 99 -12.96 3.44 -11.46
C GLY A 99 -11.60 3.13 -12.11
N GLU A 100 -10.90 4.13 -12.65
CA GLU A 100 -9.64 3.96 -13.38
C GLU A 100 -8.42 4.07 -12.45
N GLU A 101 -8.43 3.29 -11.35
CA GLU A 101 -7.35 3.21 -10.35
C GLU A 101 -7.28 1.80 -9.79
N PHE A 102 -6.15 1.40 -9.21
CA PHE A 102 -5.88 0.02 -8.80
C PHE A 102 -6.95 -0.55 -7.84
N VAL A 103 -7.38 0.22 -6.83
CA VAL A 103 -8.39 -0.27 -5.87
C VAL A 103 -9.71 -0.61 -6.55
N PRO A 104 -10.40 0.31 -7.24
CA PRO A 104 -11.66 -0.04 -7.90
C PRO A 104 -11.50 -1.12 -8.98
N ILE A 105 -10.36 -1.19 -9.66
CA ILE A 105 -10.09 -2.25 -10.64
C ILE A 105 -10.03 -3.63 -9.97
N VAL A 106 -9.30 -3.76 -8.85
CA VAL A 106 -9.23 -5.02 -8.10
C VAL A 106 -10.60 -5.39 -7.52
N GLU A 107 -11.34 -4.42 -6.95
CA GLU A 107 -12.69 -4.67 -6.42
C GLU A 107 -13.66 -5.15 -7.51
N GLU A 108 -13.63 -4.53 -8.68
CA GLU A 108 -14.42 -4.96 -9.83
C GLU A 108 -14.02 -6.36 -10.29
N PHE A 109 -12.73 -6.64 -10.37
CA PHE A 109 -12.21 -7.93 -10.80
C PHE A 109 -12.61 -9.05 -9.84
N VAL A 110 -12.42 -8.85 -8.53
CA VAL A 110 -12.83 -9.83 -7.52
C VAL A 110 -14.34 -10.02 -7.47
N ALA A 111 -15.13 -8.98 -7.72
CA ALA A 111 -16.58 -9.12 -7.81
C ALA A 111 -17.02 -10.00 -8.98
N LYS A 112 -16.28 -10.00 -10.08
CA LYS A 112 -16.49 -10.88 -11.26
C LYS A 112 -15.92 -12.29 -11.07
N HIS A 113 -14.82 -12.40 -10.30
CA HIS A 113 -14.06 -13.63 -10.05
C HIS A 113 -13.83 -13.82 -8.53
N PRO A 114 -14.85 -14.20 -7.77
CA PRO A 114 -14.75 -14.32 -6.31
C PRO A 114 -13.67 -15.31 -5.85
N ASP A 115 -13.41 -16.36 -6.63
CA ASP A 115 -12.38 -17.36 -6.38
C ASP A 115 -10.94 -16.84 -6.62
N PHE A 116 -10.77 -15.63 -7.15
CA PHE A 116 -9.48 -14.93 -7.22
C PHE A 116 -9.05 -14.35 -5.87
N SER A 117 -9.91 -14.35 -4.86
CA SER A 117 -9.64 -13.76 -3.54
C SER A 117 -9.80 -14.81 -2.44
N TYR A 118 -8.68 -15.35 -1.96
CA TYR A 118 -8.69 -16.30 -0.86
C TYR A 118 -9.00 -15.57 0.46
N ARG A 119 -10.03 -16.05 1.17
CA ARG A 119 -10.52 -15.46 2.44
C ARG A 119 -10.78 -13.94 2.40
N GLY A 120 -11.12 -13.41 1.24
CA GLY A 120 -11.40 -11.98 1.07
C GLY A 120 -10.18 -11.09 0.91
N ALA A 121 -8.97 -11.65 0.74
CA ALA A 121 -7.75 -10.88 0.54
C ALA A 121 -7.84 -9.98 -0.71
N ARG A 122 -7.20 -8.82 -0.61
CA ARG A 122 -7.01 -7.87 -1.73
C ARG A 122 -5.55 -7.65 -2.01
N GLY A 123 -4.90 -6.87 -1.20
CA GLY A 123 -3.49 -6.55 -1.31
C GLY A 123 -3.03 -5.65 -0.16
N THR A 124 -1.77 -5.28 -0.20
CA THR A 124 -1.16 -4.38 0.78
C THR A 124 -0.86 -3.04 0.11
N ILE A 125 -1.34 -1.97 0.70
CA ILE A 125 -1.08 -0.59 0.30
C ILE A 125 0.08 -0.07 1.15
N PHE A 126 1.22 0.20 0.52
CA PHE A 126 2.40 0.73 1.18
C PHE A 126 2.38 2.25 1.14
N LEU A 127 2.37 2.84 2.33
CA LEU A 127 2.20 4.27 2.53
C LEU A 127 3.48 4.93 3.01
N THR A 128 3.81 6.06 2.41
CA THR A 128 4.72 7.06 2.98
C THR A 128 3.92 8.02 3.88
N GLY A 129 4.60 8.98 4.51
CA GLY A 129 3.91 9.95 5.39
C GLY A 129 4.19 11.42 5.04
N PHE A 130 5.25 11.68 4.27
CA PHE A 130 5.80 13.02 4.07
C PHE A 130 4.83 14.02 3.42
N ASP A 131 3.87 13.56 2.63
CA ASP A 131 2.85 14.40 1.97
C ASP A 131 1.43 13.88 2.25
N GLY A 132 1.25 13.24 3.41
CA GLY A 132 0.00 12.60 3.83
C GLY A 132 -0.17 11.20 3.24
N ILE A 133 -1.42 10.72 3.18
CA ILE A 133 -1.76 9.36 2.72
C ILE A 133 -3.03 9.39 1.85
N LEU A 134 -3.11 8.48 0.88
CA LEU A 134 -4.30 8.26 0.04
C LEU A 134 -4.82 9.54 -0.66
N GLY A 135 -3.95 10.55 -0.82
CA GLY A 135 -4.31 11.86 -1.39
C GLY A 135 -4.81 12.89 -0.39
N TYR A 136 -4.83 12.56 0.90
CA TYR A 136 -5.20 13.45 1.98
C TYR A 136 -3.99 13.99 2.72
N ARG A 137 -3.93 15.29 2.93
CA ARG A 137 -2.79 15.98 3.58
C ARG A 137 -2.85 15.80 5.09
N THR A 138 -2.49 14.60 5.56
CA THR A 138 -2.56 14.18 6.98
C THR A 138 -1.25 14.42 7.74
N GLN A 139 -0.17 14.83 7.07
CA GLN A 139 1.13 15.09 7.68
C GLN A 139 1.05 16.26 8.68
N ARG A 140 1.98 16.27 9.62
CA ARG A 140 1.94 17.12 10.82
C ARG A 140 1.84 18.63 10.55
N ASP A 141 2.53 19.10 9.52
CA ASP A 141 2.61 20.51 9.12
C ASP A 141 1.47 20.97 8.22
N SER A 142 0.56 20.09 7.85
CA SER A 142 -0.59 20.45 7.04
C SER A 142 -1.57 21.35 7.81
N PRO A 143 -1.92 22.54 7.28
CA PRO A 143 -2.88 23.44 7.92
C PRO A 143 -4.28 22.83 8.01
N ASN A 144 -4.59 21.86 7.15
CA ASN A 144 -5.89 21.19 7.07
C ASN A 144 -5.88 19.79 7.71
N ARG A 145 -4.82 19.40 8.42
CA ARG A 145 -4.57 18.06 8.94
C ARG A 145 -5.80 17.41 9.55
N LYS A 146 -6.46 18.09 10.50
CA LYS A 146 -7.62 17.54 11.21
C LYS A 146 -8.74 17.11 10.25
N ARG A 147 -9.12 17.99 9.33
CA ARG A 147 -10.17 17.74 8.34
C ARG A 147 -9.79 16.63 7.37
N GLU A 148 -8.56 16.67 6.88
CA GLU A 148 -8.05 15.67 5.93
C GLU A 148 -7.89 14.29 6.58
N THR A 149 -7.48 14.25 7.86
CA THR A 149 -7.42 13.01 8.66
C THR A 149 -8.80 12.34 8.77
N GLU A 150 -9.86 13.10 9.07
CA GLU A 150 -11.22 12.53 9.17
C GLU A 150 -11.73 11.98 7.84
N LYS A 151 -11.37 12.61 6.72
CA LYS A 151 -11.68 12.09 5.39
C LYS A 151 -10.89 10.81 5.09
N ALA A 152 -9.58 10.80 5.36
CA ALA A 152 -8.72 9.64 5.16
C ALA A 152 -9.20 8.42 5.96
N LYS A 153 -9.60 8.62 7.22
CA LYS A 153 -10.16 7.54 8.07
C LYS A 153 -11.37 6.83 7.43
N LYS A 154 -12.25 7.57 6.75
CA LYS A 154 -13.40 6.98 6.06
C LYS A 154 -12.95 6.05 4.92
N VAL A 155 -11.96 6.47 4.15
CA VAL A 155 -11.40 5.65 3.06
C VAL A 155 -10.66 4.43 3.62
N ILE A 156 -9.86 4.61 4.68
CA ILE A 156 -9.16 3.52 5.36
C ILE A 156 -10.14 2.48 5.89
N ALA A 157 -11.22 2.92 6.53
CA ALA A 157 -12.25 2.01 7.04
C ALA A 157 -12.92 1.21 5.91
N ALA A 158 -13.22 1.84 4.78
CA ALA A 158 -13.77 1.17 3.62
C ALA A 158 -12.79 0.17 3.00
N LEU A 159 -11.50 0.54 2.86
CA LEU A 159 -10.44 -0.35 2.38
C LEU A 159 -10.30 -1.59 3.27
N LYS A 160 -10.21 -1.41 4.58
CA LYS A 160 -10.11 -2.53 5.53
C LYS A 160 -11.33 -3.46 5.46
N LYS A 161 -12.51 -2.90 5.33
CA LYS A 161 -13.76 -3.67 5.22
C LYS A 161 -13.76 -4.61 4.01
N THR A 162 -13.09 -4.23 2.93
CA THR A 162 -13.02 -5.05 1.71
C THR A 162 -11.80 -5.97 1.66
N GLY A 163 -10.90 -5.95 2.66
CA GLY A 163 -9.77 -6.89 2.76
C GLY A 163 -8.41 -6.30 2.37
N TRP A 164 -8.30 -4.98 2.22
CA TRP A 164 -7.02 -4.31 2.02
C TRP A 164 -6.23 -4.17 3.32
N ASN A 165 -4.92 -4.33 3.21
CA ASN A 165 -3.97 -4.13 4.29
C ASN A 165 -3.10 -2.91 4.04
N PHE A 166 -2.36 -2.51 5.08
CA PHE A 166 -1.43 -1.40 5.00
C PHE A 166 -0.04 -1.81 5.48
N GLY A 167 0.99 -1.28 4.81
CA GLY A 167 2.38 -1.42 5.17
C GLY A 167 3.10 -0.06 5.13
N SER A 168 4.31 -0.02 5.68
CA SER A 168 5.16 1.15 5.62
C SER A 168 6.03 1.15 4.36
N HIS A 169 6.10 2.29 3.69
CA HIS A 169 7.05 2.55 2.60
C HIS A 169 8.04 3.64 3.00
N SER A 170 8.55 3.59 4.25
CA SER A 170 9.26 4.70 4.89
C SER A 170 8.36 5.94 5.08
N TYR A 171 8.75 6.85 5.96
CA TYR A 171 8.05 8.12 6.07
C TYR A 171 8.38 9.05 4.92
N ALA A 172 9.68 9.23 4.64
CA ALA A 172 10.19 10.23 3.71
C ALA A 172 10.44 9.71 2.29
N HIS A 173 10.25 8.41 2.00
CA HIS A 173 10.60 7.78 0.74
C HIS A 173 12.07 8.02 0.36
N GLY A 174 12.99 7.83 1.31
CA GLY A 174 14.40 8.11 1.10
C GLY A 174 15.20 6.92 0.55
N HIS A 175 16.44 7.18 0.18
CA HIS A 175 17.40 6.17 -0.25
C HIS A 175 17.94 5.40 0.96
N MET A 176 17.38 4.26 1.27
CA MET A 176 17.66 3.48 2.49
C MET A 176 19.13 3.05 2.60
N LYS A 177 19.80 2.78 1.48
CA LYS A 177 21.23 2.46 1.46
C LYS A 177 22.14 3.60 1.94
N LYS A 178 21.65 4.84 1.87
CA LYS A 178 22.37 6.05 2.32
C LYS A 178 22.05 6.45 3.75
N TYR A 179 21.07 5.81 4.40
CA TYR A 179 20.67 6.12 5.77
C TYR A 179 21.68 5.55 6.77
N THR A 180 21.88 6.27 7.86
CA THR A 180 22.46 5.71 9.10
C THR A 180 21.37 4.99 9.88
N ALA A 181 21.76 4.23 10.91
CA ALA A 181 20.79 3.58 11.79
C ALA A 181 19.89 4.61 12.50
N GLU A 182 20.44 5.73 12.96
CA GLU A 182 19.70 6.82 13.61
C GLU A 182 18.69 7.46 12.66
N HIS A 183 19.09 7.64 11.39
CA HIS A 183 18.16 8.17 10.37
C HIS A 183 17.03 7.19 10.08
N MET A 184 17.34 5.89 10.05
CA MET A 184 16.33 4.83 9.87
C MET A 184 15.33 4.82 11.04
N ILE A 185 15.80 4.91 12.28
CA ILE A 185 14.96 5.01 13.47
C ILE A 185 14.06 6.24 13.38
N SER A 186 14.63 7.41 13.10
CA SER A 186 13.86 8.67 13.02
C SER A 186 12.78 8.63 11.94
N ASP A 187 13.06 8.03 10.79
CA ASP A 187 12.09 7.87 9.70
C ASP A 187 10.96 6.91 10.12
N ALA A 188 11.32 5.77 10.70
CA ALA A 188 10.37 4.77 11.19
C ALA A 188 9.47 5.33 12.32
N GLU A 189 10.04 6.05 13.28
CA GLU A 189 9.29 6.69 14.37
C GLU A 189 8.30 7.72 13.85
N LYS A 190 8.68 8.53 12.86
CA LYS A 190 7.75 9.48 12.22
C LYS A 190 6.58 8.75 11.58
N TRP A 191 6.84 7.67 10.85
CA TRP A 191 5.79 6.86 10.26
C TRP A 191 4.86 6.28 11.33
N LYS A 192 5.42 5.68 12.38
CA LYS A 192 4.68 5.15 13.54
C LYS A 192 3.84 6.22 14.25
N LYS A 193 4.31 7.44 14.30
CA LYS A 193 3.63 8.55 14.96
C LYS A 193 2.53 9.20 14.12
N GLU A 194 2.70 9.26 12.80
CA GLU A 194 1.81 10.04 11.92
C GLU A 194 0.91 9.17 11.04
N VAL A 195 1.35 7.98 10.63
CA VAL A 195 0.61 7.09 9.74
C VAL A 195 -0.04 5.93 10.48
N GLU A 196 0.70 5.23 11.32
CA GLU A 196 0.19 4.05 12.05
C GLU A 196 -1.11 4.31 12.83
N PRO A 197 -1.30 5.46 13.54
CA PRO A 197 -2.56 5.73 14.24
C PRO A 197 -3.79 5.78 13.33
N LEU A 198 -3.60 5.98 12.03
CA LEU A 198 -4.66 6.05 11.03
C LEU A 198 -4.96 4.67 10.45
N VAL A 199 -3.91 3.91 10.12
CA VAL A 199 -4.03 2.63 9.42
C VAL A 199 -3.95 1.40 10.34
N GLY A 200 -3.56 1.59 11.61
CA GLY A 200 -3.32 0.52 12.58
C GLY A 200 -1.91 -0.04 12.50
N LYS A 201 -1.56 -0.87 13.47
CA LYS A 201 -0.25 -1.50 13.56
C LYS A 201 0.03 -2.39 12.35
N THR A 202 1.26 -2.33 11.87
CA THR A 202 1.79 -3.20 10.83
C THR A 202 3.27 -3.49 11.09
N GLN A 203 3.69 -4.69 10.70
CA GLN A 203 5.09 -5.13 10.70
C GLN A 203 5.62 -5.26 9.27
N VAL A 204 4.80 -4.91 8.29
CA VAL A 204 5.15 -5.04 6.87
C VAL A 204 5.77 -3.76 6.38
N TYR A 205 7.00 -3.86 5.89
CA TYR A 205 7.79 -2.75 5.38
C TYR A 205 8.28 -3.04 3.96
N ALA A 206 8.07 -2.12 3.04
CA ALA A 206 8.62 -2.15 1.69
C ALA A 206 9.71 -1.09 1.56
N TYR A 207 10.90 -1.50 1.11
CA TYR A 207 12.03 -0.59 0.91
C TYR A 207 11.82 0.29 -0.32
N PRO A 208 11.84 1.63 -0.18
CA PRO A 208 11.83 2.53 -1.33
C PRO A 208 12.92 2.21 -2.33
N TYR A 209 12.65 2.41 -3.60
CA TYR A 209 13.57 2.14 -4.72
C TYR A 209 14.09 0.69 -4.81
N GLY A 210 13.47 -0.26 -4.10
CA GLY A 210 14.02 -1.61 -4.00
C GLY A 210 15.40 -1.67 -3.33
N GLU A 211 15.76 -0.66 -2.57
CA GLU A 211 17.04 -0.55 -1.87
C GLU A 211 17.03 -1.33 -0.55
N TRP A 212 16.81 -2.65 -0.64
CA TRP A 212 16.85 -3.48 0.57
C TRP A 212 18.25 -3.49 1.21
N ILE A 213 18.26 -3.67 2.51
CA ILE A 213 19.46 -3.77 3.33
C ILE A 213 19.64 -5.24 3.70
N LEU A 214 20.68 -5.87 3.17
CA LEU A 214 21.02 -7.25 3.48
C LEU A 214 22.12 -7.27 4.54
N GLY A 215 21.84 -7.91 5.67
CA GLY A 215 22.82 -8.33 6.64
C GLY A 215 22.53 -9.78 7.02
N GLU A 216 23.57 -10.63 7.08
CA GLU A 216 23.40 -11.97 7.61
C GLU A 216 22.84 -11.90 9.04
N ASN A 217 21.78 -12.65 9.31
CA ASN A 217 21.14 -12.70 10.63
C ASN A 217 20.73 -11.31 11.19
N CYS A 218 20.25 -10.41 10.35
CA CYS A 218 19.90 -9.03 10.74
C CYS A 218 21.07 -8.29 11.41
N SER A 219 22.29 -8.49 10.93
CA SER A 219 23.48 -7.88 11.50
C SER A 219 23.65 -6.40 11.17
N ASP A 220 23.05 -5.92 10.08
CA ASP A 220 23.11 -4.50 9.71
C ASP A 220 22.37 -3.64 10.76
N PRO A 221 23.01 -2.60 11.34
CA PRO A 221 22.39 -1.74 12.34
C PRO A 221 21.10 -1.08 11.85
N ARG A 222 20.97 -0.78 10.56
CA ARG A 222 19.76 -0.17 9.97
C ARG A 222 18.61 -1.15 9.93
N GLN A 223 18.89 -2.43 9.68
CA GLN A 223 17.88 -3.48 9.72
C GLN A 223 17.38 -3.71 11.14
N ARG A 224 18.30 -3.74 12.13
CA ARG A 224 17.93 -3.79 13.56
C ARG A 224 17.06 -2.60 13.97
N ALA A 225 17.39 -1.41 13.48
CA ALA A 225 16.61 -0.20 13.73
C ALA A 225 15.14 -0.33 13.28
N LEU A 226 14.90 -0.95 12.12
CA LEU A 226 13.52 -1.22 11.66
C LEU A 226 12.81 -2.25 12.55
N ILE A 227 13.50 -3.33 12.94
CA ILE A 227 12.96 -4.36 13.83
C ILE A 227 12.61 -3.76 15.20
N GLU A 228 13.50 -2.96 15.78
CA GLU A 228 13.28 -2.27 17.06
C GLU A 228 12.13 -1.27 16.97
N ALA A 229 11.94 -0.64 15.82
CA ALA A 229 10.78 0.19 15.54
C ALA A 229 9.48 -0.62 15.33
N GLY A 230 9.57 -1.95 15.25
CA GLY A 230 8.43 -2.86 15.13
C GLY A 230 7.96 -3.09 13.68
N PHE A 231 8.92 -3.14 12.74
CA PHE A 231 8.70 -3.59 11.36
C PHE A 231 9.36 -4.93 11.09
#